data_a49dc1317c34359aca92df11e9e5182b
#
_entry.id   a49dc1317c34359aca92df11e9e5182b
#
_cell.length_a   1.000
_cell.length_b   1.000
_cell.length_c   1.000
_cell.angle_alpha   90.00
_cell.angle_beta   90.00
_cell.angle_gamma   90.00
#
_symmetry.space_group_name_H-M   'P 1'
#
loop_
_entity.id
_entity.type
_entity.pdbx_description
1 polymer ?
#
loop_
_entity_poly.entity_id
_entity_poly.type
_entity_poly.pdbx_seq_one_letter_code
_entity_poly.pdbx_strand_id
1 'polypeptide(L)'
;MKSKTLFKSLSLVLAMLMAFSCLAMLFSVSVFADEDKPIIITLDPGHGPQKTGTNGAVEYGGINEHFYTFSMATYAKERLEQFKGVEVHLTRTADNTPELSERPQTAADLKSDAFVSIHINAANKKAGGTEIWVPNDYWRPEIAAASRAAGQPVLDKLVNTFGLNNRGFKTSNSGTGATYPDGSPADKLTVIKGGKQLNIPVVMLIEVAFADNKSDYEKVFATEEGLKTAGYCIAEGLAQYYGLKEAPKTEFLHASNDELRYLDEAGNQIGQAFTPGQFDQWTDKIIEFEDGSVHSLVDWGWAAFKSENFSYAYVINGEEYTAEGFTVEAEQAVLDAITALKGNNGSRFMGVLPTEKLTVGENTVQFIIKLDEDITQVIREYKVIVTEKVTEAPTEAPTEAPTEEPTEAPTEAPTETPTEAPAMGCGSALGLSALGLMALCGMAVVLRKKY
;
A
#
# COMPACT_ATOMS: atom_id res chain seq x y z
N MET A 1 61.27 4.35 -37.81
CA MET A 1 61.09 3.60 -36.51
C MET A 1 60.37 4.37 -35.40
N LYS A 2 60.24 5.69 -35.42
CA LYS A 2 59.62 6.50 -34.32
C LYS A 2 58.07 6.47 -34.30
N SER A 3 57.39 6.12 -35.42
CA SER A 3 55.91 6.09 -35.50
C SER A 3 55.26 4.89 -34.80
N LYS A 4 55.89 3.70 -34.87
CA LYS A 4 55.31 2.47 -34.26
C LYS A 4 55.35 2.45 -32.72
N THR A 5 56.26 3.19 -32.12
CA THR A 5 56.38 3.28 -30.65
C THR A 5 55.34 4.25 -30.07
N LEU A 6 55.01 5.33 -30.80
CA LEU A 6 53.98 6.29 -30.38
C LEU A 6 52.58 5.68 -30.43
N PHE A 7 52.26 4.83 -31.40
CA PHE A 7 50.97 4.13 -31.49
C PHE A 7 50.81 3.09 -30.39
N LYS A 8 51.91 2.41 -30.00
CA LYS A 8 51.83 1.42 -28.87
C LYS A 8 51.65 2.10 -27.53
N SER A 9 52.24 3.26 -27.27
CA SER A 9 52.04 4.02 -26.04
C SER A 9 50.65 4.65 -25.98
N LEU A 10 50.09 5.11 -27.10
CA LEU A 10 48.73 5.68 -27.11
C LEU A 10 47.65 4.61 -26.90
N SER A 11 47.82 3.39 -27.46
CA SER A 11 46.87 2.29 -27.22
C SER A 11 46.96 1.75 -25.79
N LEU A 12 48.12 1.78 -25.14
CA LEU A 12 48.26 1.37 -23.74
C LEU A 12 47.61 2.38 -22.78
N VAL A 13 47.72 3.67 -23.04
CA VAL A 13 47.06 4.74 -22.28
C VAL A 13 45.55 4.67 -22.44
N LEU A 14 45.04 4.41 -23.66
CA LEU A 14 43.61 4.26 -23.94
C LEU A 14 43.05 3.00 -23.25
N ALA A 15 43.79 1.90 -23.22
CA ALA A 15 43.42 0.68 -22.52
C ALA A 15 43.41 0.85 -20.99
N MET A 16 44.36 1.62 -20.44
CA MET A 16 44.38 1.98 -19.02
C MET A 16 43.22 2.93 -18.65
N LEU A 17 42.88 3.89 -19.49
CA LEU A 17 41.73 4.78 -19.28
C LEU A 17 40.39 4.01 -19.35
N MET A 18 40.26 3.05 -20.28
CA MET A 18 39.06 2.18 -20.30
C MET A 18 39.01 1.21 -19.12
N ALA A 19 40.14 0.65 -18.68
CA ALA A 19 40.20 -0.17 -17.49
C ALA A 19 39.88 0.61 -16.20
N PHE A 20 40.30 1.89 -16.11
CA PHE A 20 40.00 2.76 -15.00
C PHE A 20 38.53 3.20 -15.00
N SER A 21 37.90 3.43 -16.16
CA SER A 21 36.48 3.72 -16.26
C SER A 21 35.60 2.49 -15.94
N CYS A 22 36.02 1.29 -16.34
CA CYS A 22 35.35 0.04 -15.92
C CYS A 22 35.53 -0.27 -14.44
N LEU A 23 36.69 0.07 -13.84
CA LEU A 23 36.92 -0.12 -12.40
C LEU A 23 36.15 0.90 -11.55
N ALA A 24 35.95 2.12 -12.06
CA ALA A 24 35.11 3.14 -11.40
C ALA A 24 33.61 2.76 -11.43
N MET A 25 33.16 1.97 -12.40
CA MET A 25 31.77 1.43 -12.41
C MET A 25 31.58 0.25 -11.44
N LEU A 26 32.66 -0.39 -10.95
CA LEU A 26 32.58 -1.48 -9.99
C LEU A 26 32.54 -1.02 -8.52
N PHE A 27 32.72 0.26 -8.26
CA PHE A 27 32.60 0.86 -6.92
C PHE A 27 31.34 1.69 -6.76
N SER A 28 30.29 1.43 -7.52
CA SER A 28 28.93 1.73 -7.06
C SER A 28 28.69 0.76 -5.89
N VAL A 29 29.01 1.18 -4.68
CA VAL A 29 28.53 0.54 -3.48
C VAL A 29 27.02 0.77 -3.50
N SER A 30 26.30 -0.17 -4.14
CA SER A 30 24.90 -0.34 -3.88
C SER A 30 24.83 -0.73 -2.40
N VAL A 31 24.45 0.18 -1.55
CA VAL A 31 23.93 -0.16 -0.24
C VAL A 31 22.66 -0.95 -0.56
N PHE A 32 22.81 -2.29 -0.70
CA PHE A 32 21.66 -3.15 -0.72
C PHE A 32 21.01 -2.95 0.65
N ALA A 33 19.89 -2.27 0.68
CA ALA A 33 18.99 -2.32 1.82
C ALA A 33 18.72 -3.81 2.07
N ASP A 34 18.91 -4.22 3.30
CA ASP A 34 18.40 -5.50 3.78
C ASP A 34 16.93 -5.50 3.40
N GLU A 35 16.46 -6.44 2.56
CA GLU A 35 15.10 -6.39 1.96
C GLU A 35 14.00 -6.34 3.02
N ASP A 36 14.35 -6.63 4.27
CA ASP A 36 13.43 -6.68 5.41
C ASP A 36 13.43 -5.40 6.28
N LYS A 37 14.33 -4.43 6.05
CA LYS A 37 14.40 -3.24 6.90
C LYS A 37 14.22 -1.95 6.11
N PRO A 38 13.23 -1.10 6.46
CA PRO A 38 13.03 0.16 5.77
C PRO A 38 14.20 1.14 6.00
N ILE A 39 14.47 1.97 5.00
CA ILE A 39 15.32 3.15 5.13
C ILE A 39 14.53 4.20 5.93
N ILE A 40 15.08 4.64 7.05
CA ILE A 40 14.43 5.64 7.93
C ILE A 40 14.98 7.02 7.62
N ILE A 41 14.12 7.92 7.17
CA ILE A 41 14.48 9.31 6.83
C ILE A 41 13.76 10.26 7.79
N THR A 42 14.52 11.07 8.53
CA THR A 42 13.95 12.17 9.31
C THR A 42 14.16 13.48 8.58
N LEU A 43 13.05 14.11 8.19
CA LEU A 43 13.00 15.45 7.62
C LEU A 43 12.81 16.46 8.75
N ASP A 44 13.63 17.50 8.76
CA ASP A 44 13.59 18.56 9.75
C ASP A 44 13.11 19.88 9.12
N PRO A 45 11.82 20.23 9.24
CA PRO A 45 11.33 21.53 8.79
C PRO A 45 11.98 22.64 9.65
N GLY A 46 12.82 23.45 9.04
CA GLY A 46 13.54 24.52 9.72
C GLY A 46 12.62 25.48 10.49
N HIS A 47 13.16 26.07 11.56
CA HIS A 47 12.44 27.02 12.44
C HIS A 47 11.16 26.43 13.10
N GLY A 48 10.18 27.28 13.37
CA GLY A 48 8.88 26.95 13.95
C GLY A 48 8.15 28.21 14.43
N PRO A 49 6.85 28.15 14.73
CA PRO A 49 6.00 29.33 14.94
C PRO A 49 6.19 30.05 16.27
N GLN A 50 6.71 29.38 17.29
CA GLN A 50 6.55 29.87 18.69
C GLN A 50 7.68 30.69 19.24
N LYS A 51 8.79 30.88 18.51
CA LYS A 51 9.92 31.69 19.03
C LYS A 51 10.00 33.01 18.31
N THR A 52 9.73 34.09 19.04
CA THR A 52 9.96 35.45 18.58
C THR A 52 11.43 35.65 18.18
N GLY A 53 11.68 36.14 16.99
CA GLY A 53 13.02 36.40 16.44
C GLY A 53 13.74 35.21 15.82
N THR A 54 13.12 34.02 15.73
CA THR A 54 13.67 32.81 15.10
C THR A 54 12.78 32.22 14.01
N ASN A 55 11.95 33.05 13.44
CA ASN A 55 10.99 32.60 12.39
C ASN A 55 11.66 32.35 11.04
N GLY A 56 12.96 32.64 10.93
CA GLY A 56 13.73 32.51 9.70
C GLY A 56 13.62 33.70 8.76
N ALA A 57 13.95 33.51 7.51
CA ALA A 57 13.91 34.56 6.50
C ALA A 57 12.49 35.05 6.26
N VAL A 58 12.35 36.35 6.08
CA VAL A 58 11.08 36.97 5.65
C VAL A 58 11.14 37.14 4.13
N GLU A 59 10.21 36.55 3.46
CA GLU A 59 10.09 36.53 2.01
C GLU A 59 9.23 37.66 1.46
N TYR A 60 9.14 37.74 0.13
CA TYR A 60 8.37 38.78 -0.55
C TYR A 60 6.90 38.85 -0.16
N GLY A 61 6.29 37.71 0.16
CA GLY A 61 4.89 37.64 0.57
C GLY A 61 4.62 38.01 2.02
N GLY A 62 5.67 38.32 2.81
CA GLY A 62 5.56 38.60 4.24
C GLY A 62 5.27 37.35 5.09
N ILE A 63 5.39 36.16 4.53
CA ILE A 63 5.23 34.88 5.20
C ILE A 63 6.58 34.46 5.77
N ASN A 64 6.60 33.92 6.97
CA ASN A 64 7.83 33.50 7.61
C ASN A 64 8.31 32.11 7.11
N GLU A 65 9.60 31.91 7.07
CA GLU A 65 10.29 30.70 6.59
C GLU A 65 9.69 29.40 7.12
N HIS A 66 9.26 29.35 8.37
CA HIS A 66 8.77 28.13 9.00
C HIS A 66 7.50 27.55 8.34
N PHE A 67 6.69 28.35 7.65
CA PHE A 67 5.55 27.86 6.87
C PHE A 67 6.02 27.13 5.61
N TYR A 68 6.94 27.74 4.87
CA TYR A 68 7.47 27.14 3.64
C TYR A 68 8.25 25.86 3.90
N THR A 69 9.10 25.86 4.95
CA THR A 69 9.89 24.69 5.30
C THR A 69 9.00 23.52 5.74
N PHE A 70 7.91 23.82 6.47
CA PHE A 70 6.96 22.80 6.87
C PHE A 70 6.17 22.23 5.69
N SER A 71 5.70 23.09 4.77
CA SER A 71 4.99 22.67 3.56
C SER A 71 5.90 21.79 2.70
N MET A 72 7.13 22.23 2.39
CA MET A 72 8.07 21.45 1.58
C MET A 72 8.43 20.12 2.23
N ALA A 73 8.64 20.08 3.56
CA ALA A 73 8.92 18.84 4.26
C ALA A 73 7.71 17.85 4.25
N THR A 74 6.49 18.39 4.36
CA THR A 74 5.27 17.60 4.29
C THR A 74 5.10 16.99 2.90
N TYR A 75 5.33 17.76 1.83
CA TYR A 75 5.31 17.23 0.46
C TYR A 75 6.44 16.24 0.17
N ALA A 76 7.64 16.50 0.73
CA ALA A 76 8.74 15.54 0.61
C ALA A 76 8.40 14.21 1.29
N LYS A 77 7.78 14.25 2.48
CA LYS A 77 7.29 13.05 3.16
C LYS A 77 6.23 12.34 2.33
N GLU A 78 5.20 13.06 1.87
CA GLU A 78 4.15 12.51 1.01
C GLU A 78 4.72 11.77 -0.22
N ARG A 79 5.72 12.37 -0.88
CA ARG A 79 6.33 11.77 -2.06
C ARG A 79 7.23 10.58 -1.72
N LEU A 80 8.02 10.65 -0.64
CA LEU A 80 8.86 9.54 -0.19
C LEU A 80 8.02 8.32 0.22
N GLU A 81 6.87 8.52 0.84
CA GLU A 81 5.97 7.43 1.24
C GLU A 81 5.31 6.70 0.06
N GLN A 82 5.47 7.21 -1.17
CA GLN A 82 5.09 6.51 -2.39
C GLN A 82 6.16 5.50 -2.88
N PHE A 83 7.32 5.46 -2.23
CA PHE A 83 8.36 4.46 -2.51
C PHE A 83 8.27 3.28 -1.54
N LYS A 84 8.71 2.09 -1.99
CA LYS A 84 8.81 0.90 -1.13
C LYS A 84 10.05 0.98 -0.23
N GLY A 85 9.91 0.40 0.97
CA GLY A 85 11.05 0.21 1.87
C GLY A 85 11.58 1.51 2.48
N VAL A 86 10.73 2.52 2.67
CA VAL A 86 11.09 3.77 3.34
C VAL A 86 10.08 4.12 4.43
N GLU A 87 10.58 4.65 5.54
CA GLU A 87 9.82 5.21 6.65
C GLU A 87 10.24 6.66 6.87
N VAL A 88 9.28 7.60 6.94
CA VAL A 88 9.57 9.03 6.96
C VAL A 88 8.98 9.72 8.19
N HIS A 89 9.81 10.42 8.93
CA HIS A 89 9.41 11.19 10.12
C HIS A 89 9.71 12.67 9.95
N LEU A 90 8.93 13.50 10.64
CA LEU A 90 9.19 14.93 10.78
C LEU A 90 9.67 15.22 12.21
N THR A 91 10.65 16.13 12.37
CA THR A 91 11.10 16.55 13.69
C THR A 91 10.10 17.42 14.44
N ARG A 92 9.13 18.01 13.73
CA ARG A 92 8.11 18.87 14.31
C ARG A 92 6.76 18.77 13.60
N THR A 93 5.74 19.23 14.30
CA THR A 93 4.41 19.53 13.73
C THR A 93 4.36 20.99 13.24
N ALA A 94 3.19 21.41 12.71
CA ALA A 94 2.96 22.80 12.32
C ALA A 94 3.05 23.78 13.50
N ASP A 95 2.71 23.33 14.72
CA ASP A 95 2.42 24.18 15.87
C ASP A 95 3.55 24.22 16.91
N ASN A 96 4.60 23.42 16.77
CA ASN A 96 5.69 23.38 17.74
C ASN A 96 7.04 23.80 17.16
N THR A 97 7.97 24.14 18.05
CA THR A 97 9.33 24.56 17.70
C THR A 97 10.32 23.84 18.61
N PRO A 98 10.81 22.63 18.22
CA PRO A 98 11.85 21.93 18.96
C PRO A 98 13.14 22.77 19.04
N GLU A 99 13.91 22.59 20.11
CA GLU A 99 15.25 23.15 20.24
C GLU A 99 16.18 22.58 19.16
N LEU A 100 17.21 23.34 18.78
CA LEU A 100 18.12 22.91 17.70
C LEU A 100 18.84 21.59 18.00
N SER A 101 19.05 21.24 19.26
CA SER A 101 19.67 19.98 19.67
C SER A 101 18.70 18.81 19.67
N GLU A 102 17.40 19.06 19.86
CA GLU A 102 16.36 18.02 19.88
C GLU A 102 16.07 17.45 18.48
N ARG A 103 16.28 18.27 17.43
CA ARG A 103 16.00 17.88 16.04
C ARG A 103 16.85 16.67 15.58
N PRO A 104 18.19 16.73 15.62
CA PRO A 104 19.00 15.56 15.30
C PRO A 104 18.86 14.42 16.35
N GLN A 105 18.50 14.75 17.61
CA GLN A 105 18.23 13.73 18.62
C GLN A 105 17.01 12.89 18.23
N THR A 106 15.94 13.51 17.73
CA THR A 106 14.77 12.79 17.20
C THR A 106 15.17 11.78 16.11
N ALA A 107 16.03 12.19 15.17
CA ALA A 107 16.51 11.28 14.14
C ALA A 107 17.39 10.14 14.71
N ALA A 108 18.22 10.44 15.70
CA ALA A 108 19.04 9.42 16.34
C ALA A 108 18.22 8.41 17.14
N ASP A 109 17.19 8.86 17.86
CA ASP A 109 16.28 7.99 18.63
C ASP A 109 15.50 7.05 17.72
N LEU A 110 15.13 7.52 16.51
CA LEU A 110 14.50 6.74 15.45
C LEU A 110 15.50 5.83 14.71
N LYS A 111 16.81 5.96 14.97
CA LYS A 111 17.88 5.28 14.23
C LYS A 111 17.85 5.58 12.73
N SER A 112 17.59 6.82 12.39
CA SER A 112 17.44 7.27 11.00
C SER A 112 18.74 7.09 10.20
N ASP A 113 18.59 6.67 8.96
CA ASP A 113 19.66 6.59 7.96
C ASP A 113 20.02 7.98 7.42
N ALA A 114 19.05 8.91 7.43
CA ALA A 114 19.24 10.29 7.04
C ALA A 114 18.52 11.28 7.97
N PHE A 115 19.19 12.38 8.28
CA PHE A 115 18.64 13.59 8.85
C PHE A 115 18.79 14.73 7.84
N VAL A 116 17.67 15.27 7.36
CA VAL A 116 17.61 16.28 6.30
C VAL A 116 16.86 17.50 6.80
N SER A 117 17.59 18.56 7.14
CA SER A 117 17.01 19.85 7.55
C SER A 117 16.68 20.69 6.31
N ILE A 118 15.48 21.22 6.23
CA ILE A 118 14.96 21.99 5.08
C ILE A 118 14.78 23.43 5.50
N HIS A 119 15.48 24.34 4.80
CA HIS A 119 15.54 25.77 5.04
C HIS A 119 15.34 26.56 3.75
N ILE A 120 15.17 27.86 3.88
CA ILE A 120 15.24 28.83 2.81
C ILE A 120 16.21 29.95 3.18
N ASN A 121 17.00 30.36 2.21
CA ASN A 121 18.06 31.34 2.43
C ASN A 121 17.54 32.79 2.30
N ALA A 122 18.27 33.72 2.88
CA ALA A 122 18.14 35.15 2.64
C ALA A 122 19.47 35.84 2.80
N ALA A 123 19.76 36.90 2.04
CA ALA A 123 21.01 37.62 2.13
C ALA A 123 20.86 39.14 1.86
N ASN A 124 20.93 39.52 0.58
CA ASN A 124 21.00 40.90 0.16
C ASN A 124 20.13 41.22 -1.06
N LYS A 125 19.10 40.43 -1.27
CA LYS A 125 18.16 40.52 -2.40
C LYS A 125 18.80 40.29 -3.78
N LYS A 126 20.06 39.93 -3.87
CA LYS A 126 20.82 39.67 -5.12
C LYS A 126 21.36 38.27 -5.17
N ALA A 127 21.75 37.69 -4.05
CA ALA A 127 22.14 36.28 -3.98
C ALA A 127 20.94 35.40 -4.32
N GLY A 128 21.16 34.30 -5.05
CA GLY A 128 20.12 33.36 -5.44
C GLY A 128 20.70 31.98 -5.76
N GLY A 129 19.85 30.97 -5.73
CA GLY A 129 20.17 29.60 -6.03
C GLY A 129 20.09 28.65 -4.86
N THR A 130 20.40 27.37 -5.10
CA THR A 130 20.34 26.29 -4.12
C THR A 130 21.73 25.97 -3.58
N GLU A 131 21.86 25.77 -2.26
CA GLU A 131 23.07 25.26 -1.61
C GLU A 131 22.73 24.20 -0.57
N ILE A 132 23.63 23.26 -0.34
CA ILE A 132 23.47 22.22 0.67
C ILE A 132 24.63 22.27 1.65
N TRP A 133 24.32 22.47 2.92
CA TRP A 133 25.27 22.42 4.01
C TRP A 133 25.44 20.98 4.47
N VAL A 134 26.68 20.50 4.54
CA VAL A 134 27.05 19.16 4.98
C VAL A 134 28.11 19.22 6.05
N PRO A 135 28.35 18.18 6.85
CA PRO A 135 29.44 18.13 7.81
C PRO A 135 30.80 18.41 7.15
N ASN A 136 31.72 19.04 7.92
CA ASN A 136 33.09 19.20 7.50
C ASN A 136 33.82 17.83 7.42
N ASP A 137 35.00 17.80 6.79
CA ASP A 137 35.73 16.55 6.52
C ASP A 137 36.65 16.08 7.65
N TYR A 138 36.58 16.72 8.82
CA TYR A 138 37.37 16.32 9.97
C TYR A 138 36.83 15.03 10.60
N TRP A 139 36.58 15.03 11.89
CA TRP A 139 36.04 13.87 12.61
C TRP A 139 34.89 13.19 11.87
N ARG A 140 34.93 11.86 11.67
CA ARG A 140 33.93 11.05 10.89
C ARG A 140 33.74 11.55 9.46
N PRO A 141 34.80 11.59 8.65
CA PRO A 141 34.71 12.08 7.27
C PRO A 141 33.76 11.23 6.37
N GLU A 142 33.50 9.97 6.71
CA GLU A 142 32.55 9.10 6.03
C GLU A 142 31.13 9.66 6.04
N ILE A 143 30.71 10.31 7.13
CA ILE A 143 29.39 10.98 7.21
C ILE A 143 29.35 12.18 6.26
N ALA A 144 30.43 12.96 6.19
CA ALA A 144 30.52 14.08 5.25
C ALA A 144 30.47 13.60 3.78
N ALA A 145 31.14 12.51 3.48
CA ALA A 145 31.15 11.92 2.14
C ALA A 145 29.76 11.36 1.74
N ALA A 146 29.11 10.60 2.65
CA ALA A 146 27.76 10.08 2.45
C ALA A 146 26.74 11.22 2.29
N SER A 147 26.85 12.28 3.10
CA SER A 147 25.96 13.45 3.01
C SER A 147 26.08 14.19 1.68
N ARG A 148 27.30 14.32 1.11
CA ARG A 148 27.47 14.87 -0.24
C ARG A 148 26.90 13.95 -1.31
N ALA A 149 27.12 12.64 -1.18
CA ALA A 149 26.59 11.67 -2.13
C ALA A 149 25.05 11.68 -2.15
N ALA A 150 24.42 11.74 -0.99
CA ALA A 150 22.95 11.83 -0.88
C ALA A 150 22.42 13.21 -1.30
N GLY A 151 23.14 14.28 -1.02
CA GLY A 151 22.74 15.63 -1.38
C GLY A 151 22.92 15.96 -2.87
N GLN A 152 23.78 15.26 -3.60
CA GLN A 152 24.03 15.58 -5.03
C GLN A 152 22.77 15.40 -5.90
N PRO A 153 22.04 14.28 -5.85
CA PRO A 153 20.80 14.15 -6.61
C PRO A 153 19.73 15.17 -6.19
N VAL A 154 19.65 15.52 -4.91
CA VAL A 154 18.73 16.57 -4.40
C VAL A 154 19.07 17.94 -5.00
N LEU A 155 20.35 18.31 -4.94
CA LEU A 155 20.85 19.58 -5.50
C LEU A 155 20.56 19.66 -6.99
N ASP A 156 20.87 18.59 -7.74
CA ASP A 156 20.68 18.54 -9.20
C ASP A 156 19.20 18.66 -9.57
N LYS A 157 18.31 17.97 -8.85
CA LYS A 157 16.87 18.08 -9.11
C LYS A 157 16.32 19.48 -8.84
N LEU A 158 16.63 20.09 -7.71
CA LEU A 158 16.21 21.46 -7.40
C LEU A 158 16.71 22.46 -8.43
N VAL A 159 18.01 22.41 -8.74
CA VAL A 159 18.64 23.30 -9.72
C VAL A 159 18.02 23.15 -11.10
N ASN A 160 17.89 21.92 -11.60
CA ASN A 160 17.39 21.66 -12.95
C ASN A 160 15.88 21.95 -13.10
N THR A 161 15.08 21.60 -12.10
CA THR A 161 13.62 21.78 -12.14
C THR A 161 13.24 23.24 -12.14
N PHE A 162 13.87 24.05 -11.30
CA PHE A 162 13.54 25.47 -11.15
C PHE A 162 14.45 26.40 -11.96
N GLY A 163 15.50 25.88 -12.58
CA GLY A 163 16.52 26.70 -13.26
C GLY A 163 17.20 27.67 -12.28
N LEU A 164 17.57 27.15 -11.09
CA LEU A 164 18.27 27.91 -10.05
C LEU A 164 19.79 27.87 -10.25
N ASN A 165 20.49 28.83 -9.65
CA ASN A 165 21.94 28.77 -9.63
C ASN A 165 22.39 27.62 -8.71
N ASN A 166 23.28 26.76 -9.20
CA ASN A 166 23.93 25.76 -8.40
C ASN A 166 25.05 26.41 -7.55
N ARG A 167 24.83 26.50 -6.23
CA ARG A 167 25.79 27.06 -5.30
C ARG A 167 26.64 25.97 -4.62
N GLY A 168 26.34 24.69 -4.88
CA GLY A 168 27.09 23.53 -4.43
C GLY A 168 26.99 23.27 -2.93
N PHE A 169 27.92 22.44 -2.47
CA PHE A 169 28.01 22.09 -1.06
C PHE A 169 28.76 23.15 -0.26
N LYS A 170 28.33 23.31 1.00
CA LYS A 170 28.91 24.22 1.97
C LYS A 170 29.30 23.46 3.23
N THR A 171 30.37 23.90 3.85
CA THR A 171 30.81 23.53 5.21
C THR A 171 31.18 24.77 5.97
N SER A 172 31.07 24.76 7.29
CA SER A 172 31.51 25.87 8.11
C SER A 172 31.93 25.39 9.50
N ASN A 173 33.11 25.75 9.90
CA ASN A 173 33.61 25.45 11.24
C ASN A 173 33.06 26.42 12.29
N SER A 174 32.99 25.99 13.55
CA SER A 174 32.57 26.81 14.67
C SER A 174 33.47 28.04 14.83
N GLY A 175 32.85 29.21 14.80
CA GLY A 175 33.57 30.49 15.11
C GLY A 175 33.90 30.68 16.59
N THR A 176 33.37 29.83 17.47
CA THR A 176 33.61 29.91 18.94
C THR A 176 34.75 29.01 19.41
N GLY A 177 35.45 28.33 18.49
CA GLY A 177 36.53 27.40 18.83
C GLY A 177 36.04 26.05 19.39
N ALA A 178 34.73 25.71 19.24
CA ALA A 178 34.23 24.41 19.64
C ALA A 178 34.88 23.30 18.81
N THR A 179 35.19 22.17 19.43
CA THR A 179 35.87 21.02 18.83
C THR A 179 35.02 19.75 18.96
N TYR A 180 35.33 18.79 18.11
CA TYR A 180 34.91 17.40 18.24
C TYR A 180 35.77 16.62 19.25
N PRO A 181 35.42 15.39 19.65
CA PRO A 181 36.17 14.61 20.63
C PRO A 181 37.63 14.36 20.29
N ASP A 182 37.99 14.36 18.99
CA ASP A 182 39.37 14.22 18.51
C ASP A 182 40.18 15.55 18.53
N GLY A 183 39.56 16.63 18.97
CA GLY A 183 40.18 17.99 19.02
C GLY A 183 40.05 18.75 17.69
N SER A 184 39.51 18.17 16.65
CA SER A 184 39.28 18.85 15.35
C SER A 184 38.15 19.88 15.45
N PRO A 185 38.13 20.92 14.57
CA PRO A 185 37.09 21.94 14.57
C PRO A 185 35.68 21.35 14.38
N ALA A 186 34.75 21.67 15.29
CA ALA A 186 33.36 21.25 15.15
C ALA A 186 32.63 22.09 14.09
N ASP A 187 31.56 21.51 13.50
CA ASP A 187 30.71 22.24 12.58
C ASP A 187 29.96 23.39 13.26
N LYS A 188 29.75 24.49 12.54
CA LYS A 188 29.08 25.69 13.04
C LYS A 188 27.58 25.48 13.26
N LEU A 189 26.90 24.83 12.29
CA LEU A 189 25.46 24.64 12.35
C LEU A 189 25.10 23.54 13.36
N THR A 190 24.28 23.90 14.35
CA THR A 190 23.97 23.03 15.49
C THR A 190 23.35 21.68 15.04
N VAL A 191 22.45 21.70 14.07
CA VAL A 191 21.81 20.47 13.57
C VAL A 191 22.78 19.58 12.80
N ILE A 192 23.71 20.14 12.04
CA ILE A 192 24.79 19.41 11.34
C ILE A 192 25.76 18.79 12.35
N LYS A 193 26.23 19.62 13.31
CA LYS A 193 27.11 19.15 14.39
C LYS A 193 26.46 18.03 15.19
N GLY A 194 25.22 18.23 15.60
CA GLY A 194 24.47 17.27 16.41
C GLY A 194 24.27 15.95 15.66
N GLY A 195 23.84 15.98 14.42
CA GLY A 195 23.66 14.79 13.60
C GLY A 195 24.96 13.98 13.43
N LYS A 196 26.09 14.68 13.19
CA LYS A 196 27.40 14.06 13.11
C LYS A 196 27.86 13.45 14.45
N GLN A 197 27.62 14.16 15.57
CA GLN A 197 27.93 13.67 16.91
C GLN A 197 27.11 12.42 17.28
N LEU A 198 25.87 12.38 16.89
CA LEU A 198 24.94 11.26 17.11
C LEU A 198 25.12 10.11 16.11
N ASN A 199 26.13 10.22 15.22
CA ASN A 199 26.48 9.18 14.25
C ASN A 199 25.35 8.83 13.25
N ILE A 200 24.57 9.82 12.84
CA ILE A 200 23.56 9.63 11.78
C ILE A 200 24.31 9.51 10.43
N PRO A 201 24.07 8.47 9.63
CA PRO A 201 24.88 8.18 8.43
C PRO A 201 24.87 9.30 7.39
N VAL A 202 23.74 9.96 7.18
CA VAL A 202 23.57 11.10 6.27
C VAL A 202 23.02 12.29 7.03
N VAL A 203 23.72 13.43 6.96
CA VAL A 203 23.34 14.68 7.66
C VAL A 203 23.48 15.85 6.70
N MET A 204 22.38 16.54 6.39
CA MET A 204 22.43 17.72 5.53
C MET A 204 21.42 18.79 5.96
N LEU A 205 21.70 20.04 5.58
CA LEU A 205 20.76 21.15 5.62
C LEU A 205 20.68 21.76 4.23
N ILE A 206 19.48 21.79 3.67
CA ILE A 206 19.20 22.29 2.33
C ILE A 206 18.68 23.72 2.44
N GLU A 207 19.38 24.66 1.82
CA GLU A 207 18.89 26.00 1.53
C GLU A 207 18.29 25.97 0.12
N VAL A 208 16.98 25.75 0.04
CA VAL A 208 16.28 25.43 -1.21
C VAL A 208 16.45 26.55 -2.26
N ALA A 209 16.25 27.79 -1.83
CA ALA A 209 16.41 29.00 -2.65
C ALA A 209 16.45 30.23 -1.75
N PHE A 210 16.64 31.44 -2.31
CA PHE A 210 16.68 32.68 -1.56
C PHE A 210 15.31 33.37 -1.54
N ALA A 211 14.67 33.43 -0.38
CA ALA A 211 13.36 34.04 -0.20
C ALA A 211 13.34 35.57 -0.49
N ASP A 212 14.46 36.25 -0.28
CA ASP A 212 14.62 37.68 -0.56
C ASP A 212 15.11 37.98 -1.98
N ASN A 213 15.34 36.96 -2.82
CA ASN A 213 15.60 37.13 -4.25
C ASN A 213 14.30 36.95 -5.03
N LYS A 214 13.92 37.99 -5.79
CA LYS A 214 12.63 37.99 -6.51
C LYS A 214 12.49 36.80 -7.47
N SER A 215 13.53 36.48 -8.25
CA SER A 215 13.49 35.38 -9.19
C SER A 215 13.34 34.04 -8.52
N ASP A 216 14.05 33.79 -7.44
CA ASP A 216 13.97 32.53 -6.67
C ASP A 216 12.60 32.41 -6.01
N TYR A 217 12.08 33.53 -5.44
CA TYR A 217 10.76 33.57 -4.84
C TYR A 217 9.65 33.22 -5.84
N GLU A 218 9.66 33.87 -7.00
CA GLU A 218 8.66 33.64 -8.05
C GLU A 218 8.69 32.19 -8.58
N LYS A 219 9.85 31.55 -8.63
CA LYS A 219 10.01 30.18 -9.10
C LYS A 219 9.59 29.12 -8.08
N VAL A 220 9.90 29.34 -6.80
CA VAL A 220 9.81 28.28 -5.78
C VAL A 220 8.69 28.55 -4.77
N PHE A 221 8.57 29.78 -4.28
CA PHE A 221 7.78 30.08 -3.08
C PHE A 221 6.45 30.79 -3.34
N ALA A 222 6.26 31.32 -4.54
CA ALA A 222 5.07 32.14 -4.85
C ALA A 222 3.78 31.33 -4.95
N THR A 223 3.85 30.03 -5.12
CA THR A 223 2.70 29.13 -5.29
C THR A 223 2.84 27.87 -4.47
N GLU A 224 1.71 27.28 -4.11
CA GLU A 224 1.65 25.96 -3.46
C GLU A 224 2.32 24.87 -4.33
N GLU A 225 2.10 24.93 -5.64
CA GLU A 225 2.72 23.99 -6.60
C GLU A 225 4.25 24.10 -6.61
N GLY A 226 4.80 25.30 -6.44
CA GLY A 226 6.24 25.51 -6.30
C GLY A 226 6.79 24.84 -5.05
N LEU A 227 6.10 24.98 -3.91
CA LEU A 227 6.48 24.34 -2.64
C LEU A 227 6.38 22.81 -2.75
N LYS A 228 5.32 22.30 -3.37
CA LYS A 228 5.13 20.87 -3.63
C LYS A 228 6.23 20.32 -4.52
N THR A 229 6.52 20.99 -5.62
CA THR A 229 7.58 20.60 -6.55
C THR A 229 8.95 20.59 -5.86
N ALA A 230 9.25 21.56 -4.97
CA ALA A 230 10.49 21.57 -4.20
C ALA A 230 10.57 20.38 -3.23
N GLY A 231 9.48 20.08 -2.52
CA GLY A 231 9.38 18.90 -1.67
C GLY A 231 9.60 17.59 -2.48
N TYR A 232 9.00 17.48 -3.64
CA TYR A 232 9.15 16.32 -4.53
C TYR A 232 10.58 16.19 -5.06
N CYS A 233 11.25 17.29 -5.42
CA CYS A 233 12.67 17.26 -5.80
C CYS A 233 13.56 16.71 -4.69
N ILE A 234 13.32 17.12 -3.43
CA ILE A 234 14.04 16.59 -2.27
C ILE A 234 13.80 15.09 -2.11
N ALA A 235 12.54 14.68 -2.15
CA ALA A 235 12.12 13.27 -2.01
C ALA A 235 12.74 12.37 -3.07
N GLU A 236 12.61 12.75 -4.34
CA GLU A 236 13.12 11.98 -5.47
C GLU A 236 14.65 11.94 -5.53
N GLY A 237 15.33 13.00 -5.06
CA GLY A 237 16.78 13.02 -4.91
C GLY A 237 17.24 12.00 -3.87
N LEU A 238 16.58 11.96 -2.72
CA LEU A 238 16.84 10.97 -1.67
C LEU A 238 16.50 9.55 -2.13
N ALA A 239 15.35 9.38 -2.78
CA ALA A 239 14.94 8.08 -3.35
C ALA A 239 15.98 7.57 -4.36
N GLN A 240 16.52 8.44 -5.20
CA GLN A 240 17.59 8.09 -6.14
C GLN A 240 18.87 7.64 -5.43
N TYR A 241 19.27 8.34 -4.36
CA TYR A 241 20.47 7.97 -3.59
C TYR A 241 20.32 6.59 -2.93
N TYR A 242 19.18 6.32 -2.31
CA TYR A 242 18.92 5.05 -1.63
C TYR A 242 18.47 3.94 -2.59
N GLY A 243 18.31 4.22 -3.89
CA GLY A 243 17.86 3.23 -4.86
C GLY A 243 16.42 2.76 -4.62
N LEU A 244 15.59 3.60 -4.00
CA LEU A 244 14.19 3.29 -3.69
C LEU A 244 13.40 3.14 -5.00
N LYS A 245 12.51 2.18 -5.02
CA LYS A 245 11.59 1.96 -6.14
C LYS A 245 10.20 2.44 -5.75
N GLU A 246 9.49 3.05 -6.67
CA GLU A 246 8.10 3.44 -6.45
C GLU A 246 7.28 2.22 -6.04
N ALA A 247 6.41 2.40 -5.06
CA ALA A 247 5.42 1.39 -4.74
C ALA A 247 4.52 1.21 -5.98
N PRO A 248 4.15 0.00 -6.35
CA PRO A 248 3.24 -0.21 -7.44
C PRO A 248 1.94 0.53 -7.14
N LYS A 249 1.39 1.20 -8.15
CA LYS A 249 0.08 1.85 -8.06
C LYS A 249 -1.01 0.82 -7.80
N THR A 250 -0.79 -0.37 -8.31
CA THR A 250 -1.68 -1.53 -8.19
C THR A 250 -1.06 -2.56 -7.26
N GLU A 251 -1.78 -2.98 -6.24
CA GLU A 251 -1.32 -3.93 -5.24
C GLU A 251 -2.50 -4.71 -4.67
N PHE A 252 -2.40 -6.04 -4.67
CA PHE A 252 -3.30 -6.88 -3.91
C PHE A 252 -2.83 -6.94 -2.46
N LEU A 253 -3.71 -6.69 -1.51
CA LEU A 253 -3.38 -6.63 -0.09
C LEU A 253 -3.88 -7.85 0.67
N HIS A 254 -5.17 -8.17 0.53
CA HIS A 254 -5.80 -9.27 1.25
C HIS A 254 -7.17 -9.60 0.65
N ALA A 255 -7.61 -10.84 0.83
CA ALA A 255 -8.99 -11.23 0.59
C ALA A 255 -9.46 -12.18 1.67
N SER A 256 -10.75 -12.11 1.98
CA SER A 256 -11.46 -13.10 2.79
C SER A 256 -12.62 -13.63 1.97
N ASN A 257 -12.70 -14.94 1.87
CA ASN A 257 -13.86 -15.58 1.31
C ASN A 257 -14.68 -16.17 2.46
N ASP A 258 -15.83 -15.57 2.72
CA ASP A 258 -16.62 -15.85 3.91
C ASP A 258 -17.44 -17.11 3.78
N GLU A 259 -17.98 -17.40 2.57
CA GLU A 259 -18.89 -18.51 2.32
C GLU A 259 -18.77 -19.08 0.91
N LEU A 260 -19.11 -20.36 0.78
CA LEU A 260 -19.44 -21.02 -0.48
C LEU A 260 -20.80 -21.73 -0.35
N ARG A 261 -21.76 -21.36 -1.16
CA ARG A 261 -23.13 -21.85 -1.13
C ARG A 261 -23.47 -22.65 -2.37
N TYR A 262 -24.41 -23.59 -2.22
CA TYR A 262 -25.04 -24.34 -3.33
C TYR A 262 -26.43 -23.79 -3.59
N LEU A 263 -26.75 -23.51 -4.85
CA LEU A 263 -28.07 -23.06 -5.26
C LEU A 263 -28.72 -24.07 -6.18
N ASP A 264 -30.07 -24.17 -6.07
CA ASP A 264 -30.90 -24.87 -7.05
C ASP A 264 -31.19 -23.99 -8.31
N GLU A 265 -31.90 -24.51 -9.28
CA GLU A 265 -32.27 -23.79 -10.52
C GLU A 265 -33.12 -22.53 -10.24
N ALA A 266 -33.87 -22.51 -9.14
CA ALA A 266 -34.68 -21.36 -8.74
C ALA A 266 -33.86 -20.31 -7.94
N GLY A 267 -32.56 -20.55 -7.68
CA GLY A 267 -31.69 -19.69 -6.93
C GLY A 267 -31.84 -19.84 -5.41
N ASN A 268 -32.51 -20.87 -4.92
CA ASN A 268 -32.60 -21.12 -3.48
C ASN A 268 -31.33 -21.80 -2.98
N GLN A 269 -30.86 -21.41 -1.80
CA GLN A 269 -29.76 -22.10 -1.15
C GLN A 269 -30.17 -23.49 -0.67
N ILE A 270 -29.53 -24.53 -1.23
CA ILE A 270 -29.76 -25.94 -0.90
C ILE A 270 -28.64 -26.54 -0.02
N GLY A 271 -27.56 -25.84 0.13
CA GLY A 271 -26.44 -26.27 0.96
C GLY A 271 -25.37 -25.21 1.08
N GLN A 272 -24.36 -25.51 1.87
CA GLN A 272 -23.21 -24.64 2.12
C GLN A 272 -21.98 -25.50 2.35
N ALA A 273 -20.94 -25.26 1.55
CA ALA A 273 -19.69 -26.00 1.71
C ALA A 273 -18.86 -25.46 2.88
N PHE A 274 -19.01 -24.17 3.18
CA PHE A 274 -18.20 -23.47 4.15
C PHE A 274 -18.95 -22.37 4.88
N THR A 275 -18.52 -22.09 6.13
CA THR A 275 -19.07 -21.05 6.99
C THR A 275 -18.01 -19.98 7.30
N PRO A 276 -18.42 -18.74 7.64
CA PRO A 276 -17.50 -17.70 8.04
C PRO A 276 -16.52 -18.11 9.15
N GLY A 277 -15.27 -17.68 9.06
CA GLY A 277 -14.23 -17.93 10.05
C GLY A 277 -13.43 -19.23 9.91
N GLN A 278 -13.67 -20.02 8.86
CA GLN A 278 -12.90 -21.25 8.59
C GLN A 278 -11.82 -21.07 7.51
N PHE A 279 -11.50 -19.84 7.15
CA PHE A 279 -10.66 -19.49 6.01
C PHE A 279 -9.28 -20.16 6.00
N ASP A 280 -8.61 -20.27 7.15
CA ASP A 280 -7.27 -20.87 7.24
C ASP A 280 -7.24 -22.41 7.14
N GLN A 281 -8.39 -23.07 7.03
CA GLN A 281 -8.53 -24.53 7.02
C GLN A 281 -8.86 -25.10 5.63
N TRP A 282 -8.75 -24.31 4.55
CA TRP A 282 -9.39 -24.60 3.28
C TRP A 282 -8.50 -25.22 2.22
N THR A 283 -7.23 -25.40 2.49
CA THR A 283 -6.24 -25.80 1.49
C THR A 283 -6.46 -27.16 0.84
N ASP A 284 -7.38 -28.01 1.33
CA ASP A 284 -7.57 -29.37 0.78
C ASP A 284 -9.02 -29.82 0.76
N LYS A 285 -9.99 -28.89 0.73
CA LYS A 285 -11.41 -29.30 0.71
C LYS A 285 -11.89 -29.66 -0.70
N ILE A 286 -12.49 -30.81 -0.76
CA ILE A 286 -13.16 -31.35 -1.93
C ILE A 286 -14.65 -31.07 -1.78
N ILE A 287 -15.25 -30.46 -2.81
CA ILE A 287 -16.68 -30.28 -2.95
C ILE A 287 -17.18 -31.42 -3.81
N GLU A 288 -18.18 -32.15 -3.37
CA GLU A 288 -18.74 -33.30 -4.12
C GLU A 288 -20.25 -33.20 -4.21
N PHE A 289 -20.78 -33.37 -5.42
CA PHE A 289 -22.21 -33.45 -5.66
C PHE A 289 -22.50 -34.25 -6.91
N GLU A 290 -23.75 -34.77 -7.01
CA GLU A 290 -24.25 -35.48 -8.18
C GLU A 290 -24.61 -34.51 -9.29
N ASP A 291 -24.31 -34.86 -10.56
CA ASP A 291 -24.62 -34.04 -11.74
C ASP A 291 -26.11 -33.65 -11.77
N GLY A 292 -26.36 -32.35 -11.95
CA GLY A 292 -27.68 -31.75 -11.94
C GLY A 292 -28.34 -31.60 -10.56
N SER A 293 -27.67 -31.98 -9.46
CA SER A 293 -28.18 -31.76 -8.10
C SER A 293 -27.93 -30.36 -7.56
N VAL A 294 -26.91 -29.67 -8.09
CA VAL A 294 -26.55 -28.28 -7.78
C VAL A 294 -26.55 -27.50 -9.10
N HIS A 295 -27.19 -26.35 -9.13
CA HIS A 295 -27.22 -25.49 -10.33
C HIS A 295 -26.07 -24.49 -10.36
N SER A 296 -25.74 -23.91 -9.23
CA SER A 296 -24.64 -22.94 -9.12
C SER A 296 -23.90 -23.05 -7.81
N LEU A 297 -22.60 -22.76 -7.84
CA LEU A 297 -21.78 -22.48 -6.67
C LEU A 297 -21.64 -20.96 -6.54
N VAL A 298 -21.76 -20.44 -5.31
CA VAL A 298 -21.66 -19.00 -5.05
C VAL A 298 -20.56 -18.75 -4.03
N ASP A 299 -19.50 -18.09 -4.50
CA ASP A 299 -18.42 -17.57 -3.66
C ASP A 299 -18.80 -16.20 -3.12
N TRP A 300 -18.67 -16.01 -1.80
CA TRP A 300 -18.99 -14.76 -1.11
C TRP A 300 -17.83 -14.33 -0.23
N GLY A 301 -17.46 -13.05 -0.30
CA GLY A 301 -16.39 -12.52 0.53
C GLY A 301 -16.06 -11.07 0.22
N TRP A 302 -14.83 -10.67 0.51
CA TRP A 302 -14.31 -9.34 0.22
C TRP A 302 -12.81 -9.38 -0.12
N ALA A 303 -12.34 -8.37 -0.86
CA ALA A 303 -10.94 -8.17 -1.16
C ALA A 303 -10.53 -6.71 -0.92
N ALA A 304 -9.32 -6.51 -0.40
CA ALA A 304 -8.65 -5.23 -0.22
C ALA A 304 -7.49 -5.10 -1.21
N PHE A 305 -7.41 -3.99 -1.91
CA PHE A 305 -6.40 -3.77 -2.94
C PHE A 305 -6.20 -2.27 -3.22
N LYS A 306 -5.12 -1.96 -3.96
CA LYS A 306 -4.90 -0.67 -4.61
C LYS A 306 -5.02 -0.89 -6.10
N SER A 307 -6.05 -0.39 -6.72
CA SER A 307 -6.26 -0.44 -8.16
C SER A 307 -7.40 0.49 -8.54
N GLU A 308 -7.31 1.12 -9.71
CA GLU A 308 -8.42 1.90 -10.28
C GLU A 308 -9.43 1.00 -10.98
N ASN A 309 -8.97 -0.12 -11.53
CA ASN A 309 -9.79 -1.09 -12.23
C ASN A 309 -9.58 -2.48 -11.64
N PHE A 310 -10.68 -3.21 -11.48
CA PHE A 310 -10.62 -4.60 -11.06
C PHE A 310 -11.77 -5.40 -11.67
N SER A 311 -11.57 -6.70 -11.76
CA SER A 311 -12.59 -7.66 -12.16
C SER A 311 -12.34 -8.99 -11.48
N TYR A 312 -13.37 -9.83 -11.46
CA TYR A 312 -13.28 -11.18 -10.93
C TYR A 312 -13.59 -12.21 -12.01
N ALA A 313 -12.99 -13.36 -11.89
CA ALA A 313 -13.25 -14.48 -12.80
C ALA A 313 -13.07 -15.82 -12.09
N TYR A 314 -13.56 -16.88 -12.73
CA TYR A 314 -13.22 -18.25 -12.41
C TYR A 314 -12.22 -18.79 -13.42
N VAL A 315 -11.31 -19.64 -12.98
CA VAL A 315 -10.49 -20.48 -13.82
C VAL A 315 -10.86 -21.94 -13.52
N ILE A 316 -11.42 -22.62 -14.48
CA ILE A 316 -11.89 -24.01 -14.36
C ILE A 316 -11.03 -24.88 -15.25
N ASN A 317 -10.30 -25.83 -14.68
CA ASN A 317 -9.43 -26.73 -15.43
C ASN A 317 -8.45 -25.98 -16.36
N GLY A 318 -8.03 -24.76 -15.96
CA GLY A 318 -7.13 -23.91 -16.75
C GLY A 318 -7.81 -22.97 -17.75
N GLU A 319 -9.11 -23.02 -17.92
CA GLU A 319 -9.87 -22.09 -18.77
C GLU A 319 -10.55 -21.00 -17.91
N GLU A 320 -10.47 -19.75 -18.37
CA GLU A 320 -11.02 -18.60 -17.65
C GLU A 320 -12.46 -18.30 -18.07
N TYR A 321 -13.31 -18.06 -17.06
CA TYR A 321 -14.70 -17.64 -17.22
C TYR A 321 -14.98 -16.41 -16.39
N THR A 322 -15.58 -15.38 -17.01
CA THR A 322 -15.99 -14.19 -16.26
C THR A 322 -17.08 -14.56 -15.26
N ALA A 323 -16.88 -14.20 -14.00
CA ALA A 323 -17.86 -14.42 -12.96
C ALA A 323 -19.11 -13.55 -13.21
N GLU A 324 -20.28 -14.16 -13.31
CA GLU A 324 -21.56 -13.46 -13.46
C GLU A 324 -22.15 -13.11 -12.08
N GLY A 325 -23.01 -12.11 -12.03
CA GLY A 325 -23.75 -11.76 -10.81
C GLY A 325 -22.98 -10.91 -9.80
N PHE A 326 -21.99 -10.14 -10.27
CA PHE A 326 -21.21 -9.27 -9.41
C PHE A 326 -22.01 -8.06 -8.95
N THR A 327 -22.33 -8.00 -7.64
CA THR A 327 -22.72 -6.75 -6.98
C THR A 327 -21.59 -6.29 -6.07
N VAL A 328 -20.98 -5.16 -6.44
CA VAL A 328 -19.98 -4.50 -5.63
C VAL A 328 -20.69 -3.45 -4.77
N GLU A 329 -21.13 -3.83 -3.58
CA GLU A 329 -21.57 -2.86 -2.59
C GLU A 329 -20.46 -2.68 -1.56
N ALA A 330 -19.92 -1.47 -1.50
CA ALA A 330 -18.96 -1.11 -0.47
C ALA A 330 -19.71 -0.86 0.84
N GLU A 331 -19.76 -1.85 1.72
CA GLU A 331 -20.15 -1.59 3.11
C GLU A 331 -19.08 -0.74 3.81
N GLN A 332 -19.51 0.28 4.54
CA GLN A 332 -18.58 1.20 5.24
C GLN A 332 -17.64 0.43 6.20
N ALA A 333 -18.11 -0.61 6.87
CA ALA A 333 -17.29 -1.45 7.74
C ALA A 333 -16.15 -2.16 6.99
N VAL A 334 -16.38 -2.57 5.75
CA VAL A 334 -15.35 -3.18 4.89
C VAL A 334 -14.35 -2.12 4.45
N LEU A 335 -14.81 -0.93 4.06
CA LEU A 335 -13.93 0.18 3.70
C LEU A 335 -13.06 0.61 4.89
N ASP A 336 -13.61 0.65 6.10
CA ASP A 336 -12.85 0.98 7.31
C ASP A 336 -11.78 -0.11 7.61
N ALA A 337 -12.12 -1.38 7.43
CA ALA A 337 -11.16 -2.48 7.58
C ALA A 337 -10.06 -2.43 6.50
N ILE A 338 -10.40 -2.12 5.25
CA ILE A 338 -9.46 -1.93 4.16
C ILE A 338 -8.52 -0.75 4.43
N THR A 339 -9.05 0.35 4.97
CA THR A 339 -8.25 1.51 5.37
C THR A 339 -7.25 1.13 6.47
N ALA A 340 -7.66 0.32 7.43
CA ALA A 340 -6.78 -0.23 8.47
C ALA A 340 -5.65 -1.10 7.89
N LEU A 341 -5.90 -1.77 6.77
CA LEU A 341 -4.90 -2.53 6.01
C LEU A 341 -4.04 -1.64 5.08
N LYS A 342 -4.18 -0.30 5.17
CA LYS A 342 -3.52 0.66 4.28
C LYS A 342 -3.87 0.47 2.80
N GLY A 343 -5.00 -0.17 2.50
CA GLY A 343 -5.57 -0.27 1.16
C GLY A 343 -6.24 1.03 0.74
N ASN A 344 -6.22 1.33 -0.56
CA ASN A 344 -6.89 2.51 -1.09
C ASN A 344 -8.35 2.21 -1.45
N ASN A 345 -8.64 0.96 -1.78
CA ASN A 345 -9.96 0.49 -2.12
C ASN A 345 -10.09 -1.02 -1.89
N GLY A 346 -11.26 -1.53 -2.19
CA GLY A 346 -11.60 -2.93 -2.08
C GLY A 346 -13.07 -3.12 -2.41
N SER A 347 -13.51 -4.36 -2.44
CA SER A 347 -14.91 -4.67 -2.68
C SER A 347 -15.36 -5.92 -1.95
N ARG A 348 -16.65 -5.98 -1.63
CA ARG A 348 -17.31 -7.27 -1.47
C ARG A 348 -17.44 -7.93 -2.82
N PHE A 349 -17.44 -9.24 -2.81
CA PHE A 349 -17.72 -10.02 -4.00
C PHE A 349 -18.77 -11.10 -3.73
N MET A 350 -19.53 -11.40 -4.77
CA MET A 350 -20.39 -12.56 -4.89
C MET A 350 -20.17 -13.11 -6.29
N GLY A 351 -19.40 -14.16 -6.42
CA GLY A 351 -19.17 -14.83 -7.70
C GLY A 351 -20.16 -15.98 -7.85
N VAL A 352 -20.82 -16.09 -8.99
CA VAL A 352 -21.71 -17.20 -9.32
C VAL A 352 -21.04 -18.05 -10.38
N LEU A 353 -20.79 -19.32 -10.06
CA LEU A 353 -20.28 -20.33 -10.98
C LEU A 353 -21.40 -21.30 -11.34
N PRO A 354 -21.93 -21.28 -12.58
CA PRO A 354 -22.86 -22.27 -13.06
C PRO A 354 -22.19 -23.65 -13.11
N THR A 355 -22.82 -24.67 -12.55
CA THR A 355 -22.22 -26.01 -12.50
C THR A 355 -22.17 -26.69 -13.89
N GLU A 356 -22.91 -26.18 -14.88
CA GLU A 356 -22.79 -26.58 -16.28
C GLU A 356 -21.41 -26.35 -16.91
N LYS A 357 -20.57 -25.52 -16.27
CA LYS A 357 -19.17 -25.28 -16.65
C LYS A 357 -18.22 -26.36 -16.11
N LEU A 358 -18.70 -27.21 -15.21
CA LEU A 358 -17.94 -28.33 -14.66
C LEU A 358 -18.17 -29.59 -15.49
N THR A 359 -17.17 -30.45 -15.54
CA THR A 359 -17.27 -31.77 -16.17
C THR A 359 -17.49 -32.84 -15.11
N VAL A 360 -18.17 -33.93 -15.48
CA VAL A 360 -18.22 -35.11 -14.60
C VAL A 360 -16.80 -35.60 -14.32
N GLY A 361 -16.51 -35.83 -13.05
CA GLY A 361 -15.18 -36.13 -12.52
C GLY A 361 -14.58 -34.98 -11.69
N GLU A 362 -13.27 -34.97 -11.54
CA GLU A 362 -12.54 -33.98 -10.77
C GLU A 362 -12.33 -32.70 -11.61
N ASN A 363 -12.71 -31.55 -11.02
CA ASN A 363 -12.47 -30.23 -11.57
C ASN A 363 -11.63 -29.41 -10.58
N THR A 364 -10.67 -28.65 -11.10
CA THR A 364 -9.95 -27.61 -10.32
C THR A 364 -10.59 -26.27 -10.62
N VAL A 365 -11.02 -25.57 -9.58
CA VAL A 365 -11.66 -24.26 -9.68
C VAL A 365 -10.82 -23.25 -8.90
N GLN A 366 -10.42 -22.16 -9.56
CA GLN A 366 -9.83 -21.00 -8.94
C GLN A 366 -10.78 -19.81 -9.08
N PHE A 367 -11.02 -19.11 -7.98
CA PHE A 367 -11.67 -17.81 -7.99
C PHE A 367 -10.58 -16.74 -7.89
N ILE A 368 -10.50 -15.88 -8.89
CA ILE A 368 -9.42 -14.91 -9.06
C ILE A 368 -9.94 -13.48 -9.08
N ILE A 369 -9.08 -12.54 -8.66
CA ILE A 369 -9.23 -11.11 -8.91
C ILE A 369 -8.14 -10.66 -9.88
N LYS A 370 -8.51 -9.82 -10.83
CA LYS A 370 -7.60 -9.10 -11.72
C LYS A 370 -7.60 -7.63 -11.33
N LEU A 371 -6.42 -7.07 -11.14
CA LEU A 371 -6.22 -5.67 -10.80
C LEU A 371 -5.46 -5.01 -11.96
N ASP A 372 -6.09 -4.05 -12.61
CA ASP A 372 -5.61 -3.44 -13.85
C ASP A 372 -5.21 -4.52 -14.88
N GLU A 373 -4.17 -4.28 -15.68
CA GLU A 373 -3.73 -5.25 -16.71
C GLU A 373 -2.64 -6.20 -16.20
N ASP A 374 -2.06 -5.94 -15.02
CA ASP A 374 -0.76 -6.52 -14.64
C ASP A 374 -0.83 -7.55 -13.52
N ILE A 375 -1.87 -7.55 -12.69
CA ILE A 375 -1.91 -8.43 -11.51
C ILE A 375 -3.14 -9.32 -11.55
N THR A 376 -2.89 -10.63 -11.56
CA THR A 376 -3.91 -11.65 -11.30
C THR A 376 -3.59 -12.34 -9.98
N GLN A 377 -4.53 -12.31 -9.05
CA GLN A 377 -4.39 -12.95 -7.75
C GLN A 377 -5.46 -14.02 -7.55
N VAL A 378 -5.03 -15.21 -7.19
CA VAL A 378 -5.94 -16.28 -6.76
C VAL A 378 -6.45 -15.94 -5.36
N ILE A 379 -7.76 -15.77 -5.23
CA ILE A 379 -8.42 -15.58 -3.94
C ILE A 379 -8.67 -16.94 -3.29
N ARG A 380 -9.11 -17.92 -4.08
CA ARG A 380 -9.39 -19.27 -3.62
C ARG A 380 -9.12 -20.29 -4.73
N GLU A 381 -8.64 -21.46 -4.32
CA GLU A 381 -8.57 -22.67 -5.14
C GLU A 381 -9.24 -23.80 -4.39
N TYR A 382 -10.08 -24.59 -5.09
CA TYR A 382 -10.74 -25.75 -4.55
C TYR A 382 -11.01 -26.80 -5.64
N LYS A 383 -11.20 -28.04 -5.21
CA LYS A 383 -11.57 -29.14 -6.09
C LYS A 383 -13.06 -29.42 -6.01
N VAL A 384 -13.66 -29.66 -7.17
CA VAL A 384 -15.07 -30.05 -7.30
C VAL A 384 -15.14 -31.39 -8.00
N ILE A 385 -15.75 -32.38 -7.36
CA ILE A 385 -16.03 -33.68 -7.94
C ILE A 385 -17.51 -33.73 -8.29
N VAL A 386 -17.80 -33.84 -9.57
CA VAL A 386 -19.15 -34.05 -10.06
C VAL A 386 -19.33 -35.56 -10.34
N THR A 387 -20.20 -36.23 -9.60
CA THR A 387 -20.51 -37.65 -9.80
C THR A 387 -21.60 -37.81 -10.81
N GLU A 388 -21.56 -38.90 -11.57
CA GLU A 388 -22.64 -39.24 -12.53
C GLU A 388 -23.97 -39.42 -11.83
N LYS A 389 -25.02 -38.88 -12.43
CA LYS A 389 -26.39 -39.12 -11.98
C LYS A 389 -26.73 -40.59 -12.10
N VAL A 390 -27.04 -41.26 -10.99
CA VAL A 390 -27.51 -42.65 -11.01
C VAL A 390 -28.92 -42.66 -11.58
N THR A 391 -29.05 -42.96 -12.87
CA THR A 391 -30.33 -43.29 -13.43
C THR A 391 -30.71 -44.66 -12.90
N GLU A 392 -31.73 -44.73 -12.04
CA GLU A 392 -32.34 -46.02 -11.70
C GLU A 392 -32.73 -46.73 -12.99
N ALA A 393 -32.22 -47.95 -13.16
CA ALA A 393 -32.65 -48.79 -14.28
C ALA A 393 -34.20 -48.90 -14.28
N PRO A 394 -34.87 -48.82 -15.42
CA PRO A 394 -36.34 -48.97 -15.48
C PRO A 394 -36.71 -50.24 -14.71
N THR A 395 -37.47 -50.08 -13.63
CA THR A 395 -38.10 -51.22 -12.96
C THR A 395 -38.91 -51.95 -14.00
N GLU A 396 -38.52 -53.20 -14.33
CA GLU A 396 -39.28 -54.03 -15.24
C GLU A 396 -40.74 -54.03 -14.77
N ALA A 397 -41.63 -53.68 -15.69
CA ALA A 397 -43.06 -53.69 -15.42
C ALA A 397 -43.49 -55.10 -14.92
N PRO A 398 -44.37 -55.19 -13.91
CA PRO A 398 -44.81 -56.49 -13.39
C PRO A 398 -45.39 -57.30 -14.52
N THR A 399 -44.82 -58.46 -14.76
CA THR A 399 -45.39 -59.50 -15.67
C THR A 399 -46.79 -59.83 -15.20
N GLU A 400 -47.81 -59.59 -16.04
CA GLU A 400 -49.17 -59.91 -15.75
C GLU A 400 -49.32 -61.45 -15.44
N ALA A 401 -49.87 -61.70 -14.28
CA ALA A 401 -50.26 -63.05 -13.87
C ALA A 401 -51.49 -63.51 -14.66
N PRO A 402 -51.66 -64.80 -14.93
CA PRO A 402 -52.72 -65.29 -15.76
C PRO A 402 -54.12 -65.07 -15.19
N THR A 403 -55.00 -64.63 -16.04
CA THR A 403 -56.49 -64.50 -15.86
C THR A 403 -57.11 -65.80 -15.47
N GLU A 404 -57.67 -65.96 -14.28
CA GLU A 404 -58.70 -66.96 -14.02
C GLU A 404 -60.08 -66.33 -14.13
N GLU A 405 -61.01 -67.07 -14.81
CA GLU A 405 -62.38 -66.71 -15.16
C GLU A 405 -63.30 -66.62 -13.93
N PRO A 406 -64.45 -65.93 -14.05
CA PRO A 406 -65.31 -65.52 -12.90
C PRO A 406 -66.29 -66.57 -12.49
N THR A 407 -66.48 -66.72 -11.16
CA THR A 407 -67.61 -67.42 -10.60
C THR A 407 -68.54 -66.43 -9.87
N GLU A 408 -69.84 -66.62 -10.16
CA GLU A 408 -70.97 -65.76 -9.89
C GLU A 408 -71.20 -65.33 -8.43
N ALA A 409 -71.92 -64.21 -8.32
CA ALA A 409 -72.49 -63.61 -7.14
C ALA A 409 -73.59 -64.45 -6.46
N PRO A 410 -74.01 -64.17 -5.23
CA PRO A 410 -75.21 -63.36 -5.04
C PRO A 410 -75.22 -62.34 -3.91
N THR A 411 -75.75 -61.18 -4.20
CA THR A 411 -76.89 -60.48 -3.61
C THR A 411 -76.99 -60.42 -2.04
N GLU A 412 -76.91 -59.30 -1.46
CA GLU A 412 -77.98 -58.50 -0.82
C GLU A 412 -77.44 -57.26 -0.12
N ALA A 413 -78.07 -56.15 -0.46
CA ALA A 413 -78.10 -54.94 0.37
C ALA A 413 -79.24 -55.08 1.40
N PRO A 414 -79.56 -54.16 2.32
CA PRO A 414 -79.45 -52.72 2.26
C PRO A 414 -79.21 -51.95 3.61
N THR A 415 -79.10 -50.65 3.49
CA THR A 415 -79.69 -49.64 4.38
C THR A 415 -78.93 -49.37 5.66
N GLU A 416 -78.56 -48.21 6.10
CA GLU A 416 -79.16 -46.86 6.16
C GLU A 416 -78.14 -45.75 6.46
N THR A 417 -78.41 -44.61 5.89
CA THR A 417 -78.00 -43.28 6.32
C THR A 417 -79.03 -42.85 7.41
N PRO A 418 -78.95 -41.73 8.11
CA PRO A 418 -78.04 -40.56 8.13
C PRO A 418 -77.77 -39.99 9.55
N THR A 419 -77.10 -38.90 9.68
CA THR A 419 -77.53 -37.70 10.38
C THR A 419 -76.37 -36.86 10.93
N GLU A 420 -76.29 -35.69 10.38
CA GLU A 420 -76.16 -34.34 10.89
C GLU A 420 -74.88 -33.84 11.57
N ALA A 421 -74.45 -32.76 10.93
CA ALA A 421 -73.64 -31.69 11.54
C ALA A 421 -74.43 -30.93 12.64
N PRO A 422 -73.83 -30.11 13.46
CA PRO A 422 -73.65 -28.71 13.08
C PRO A 422 -72.33 -28.05 13.58
N ALA A 423 -71.84 -27.20 12.79
CA ALA A 423 -71.68 -25.74 12.78
C ALA A 423 -71.17 -25.05 14.07
N MET A 424 -70.35 -24.12 13.75
CA MET A 424 -70.01 -22.84 14.38
C MET A 424 -68.77 -22.74 15.29
N GLY A 425 -67.94 -21.81 14.90
CA GLY A 425 -67.40 -20.81 15.71
C GLY A 425 -66.17 -20.07 15.18
N CYS A 426 -66.40 -18.87 14.74
CA CYS A 426 -65.43 -17.80 14.38
C CYS A 426 -64.28 -17.65 15.40
N GLY A 427 -63.15 -17.20 14.88
CA GLY A 427 -62.11 -16.64 15.71
C GLY A 427 -60.88 -16.18 14.94
N SER A 428 -60.95 -14.99 14.43
CA SER A 428 -59.82 -14.25 13.89
C SER A 428 -58.72 -14.05 14.94
N ALA A 429 -57.45 -14.18 14.59
CA ALA A 429 -56.40 -13.35 15.14
C ALA A 429 -55.11 -13.45 14.34
N LEU A 430 -54.71 -12.34 13.89
CA LEU A 430 -53.42 -11.91 13.40
C LEU A 430 -52.26 -12.42 14.29
N GLY A 431 -51.21 -12.95 13.69
CA GLY A 431 -49.99 -13.29 14.38
C GLY A 431 -48.79 -12.71 13.62
N LEU A 432 -48.22 -11.70 14.20
CA LEU A 432 -47.01 -11.02 13.75
C LEU A 432 -45.78 -11.93 13.69
N SER A 433 -45.01 -11.72 12.67
CA SER A 433 -43.65 -12.19 12.48
C SER A 433 -42.71 -11.76 13.59
N ALA A 434 -41.96 -12.70 14.15
CA ALA A 434 -40.85 -12.44 15.07
C ALA A 434 -39.58 -12.18 14.30
N LEU A 435 -39.07 -10.95 14.39
CA LEU A 435 -37.71 -10.59 14.05
C LEU A 435 -36.75 -11.21 15.07
N GLY A 436 -35.82 -12.02 14.60
CA GLY A 436 -34.69 -12.49 15.37
C GLY A 436 -33.63 -11.39 15.53
N LEU A 437 -33.47 -10.93 16.75
CA LEU A 437 -32.43 -10.03 17.19
C LEU A 437 -31.10 -10.78 17.26
N MET A 438 -30.15 -10.44 16.40
CA MET A 438 -28.76 -10.82 16.58
C MET A 438 -28.07 -9.82 17.52
N ALA A 439 -27.56 -10.34 18.62
CA ALA A 439 -26.80 -9.59 19.61
C ALA A 439 -25.40 -9.29 19.10
N LEU A 440 -25.11 -8.02 18.87
CA LEU A 440 -23.75 -7.49 18.69
C LEU A 440 -23.09 -7.36 20.07
N CYS A 441 -22.04 -8.14 20.32
CA CYS A 441 -21.09 -7.89 21.40
C CYS A 441 -20.27 -6.65 21.08
N GLY A 442 -20.67 -5.51 21.63
CA GLY A 442 -19.88 -4.30 21.63
C GLY A 442 -18.78 -4.34 22.68
N MET A 443 -17.52 -4.31 22.28
CA MET A 443 -16.42 -3.92 23.17
C MET A 443 -16.39 -2.40 23.27
N ALA A 444 -16.82 -1.88 24.40
CA ALA A 444 -16.64 -0.48 24.76
C ALA A 444 -15.20 -0.24 25.22
N VAL A 445 -14.44 0.52 24.44
CA VAL A 445 -13.17 1.09 24.89
C VAL A 445 -13.48 2.37 25.66
N VAL A 446 -13.27 2.33 26.96
CA VAL A 446 -13.39 3.48 27.85
C VAL A 446 -12.11 4.34 27.72
N LEU A 447 -12.20 5.46 27.03
CA LEU A 447 -11.20 6.52 27.10
C LEU A 447 -11.36 7.30 28.40
N ARG A 448 -10.47 7.08 29.35
CA ARG A 448 -10.30 7.96 30.52
C ARG A 448 -9.53 9.21 30.09
N LYS A 449 -10.23 10.35 30.05
CA LYS A 449 -9.59 11.66 30.19
C LYS A 449 -8.99 11.79 31.58
N LYS A 450 -7.72 12.15 31.69
CA LYS A 450 -7.14 12.81 32.87
C LYS A 450 -6.40 14.07 32.40
N TYR A 451 -6.79 15.14 33.01
CA TYR A 451 -6.30 16.51 33.20
C TYR A 451 -4.95 16.88 32.58
#